data_050db4fe07d29dff546a0489ae4cbb61
#
_entry.id   050db4fe07d29dff546a0489ae4cbb61
#
_cell.length_a   1.000
_cell.length_b   1.000
_cell.length_c   1.000
_cell.angle_alpha   90.00
_cell.angle_beta   90.00
_cell.angle_gamma   90.00
#
_symmetry.space_group_name_H-M   'P 1'
#
loop_
_entity.id
_entity.type
_entity.pdbx_description
1 polymer ?
#
loop_
_entity_poly.entity_id
_entity_poly.type
_entity_poly.pdbx_seq_one_letter_code
_entity_poly.pdbx_strand_id
1 'polypeptide(L)'
;MKASYQEKELVEVLEVIDVADVKDLVVFNDDFNTFEHVIETLIRVCKHTSEQAEQCTWLIHHKGKCTVKTGAFEELNPMREAICDAGIDAKIV
;
A
#
# COMPACT_ATOMS: atom_id res chain seq x y z
N MET A 1 7.01 -28.96 -18.37
CA MET A 1 5.80 -29.55 -17.82
C MET A 1 5.75 -29.55 -16.31
N LYS A 2 6.85 -29.92 -15.66
CA LYS A 2 6.87 -29.88 -14.21
C LYS A 2 6.72 -28.47 -13.66
N ALA A 3 7.29 -27.49 -14.35
CA ALA A 3 7.14 -26.10 -13.95
C ALA A 3 5.68 -25.67 -14.01
N SER A 4 4.96 -26.09 -15.05
CA SER A 4 3.53 -25.80 -15.17
C SER A 4 2.73 -26.42 -14.05
N TYR A 5 3.11 -27.62 -13.65
CA TYR A 5 2.45 -28.32 -12.57
C TYR A 5 2.64 -27.57 -11.25
N GLN A 6 3.87 -27.15 -10.99
CA GLN A 6 4.17 -26.41 -9.78
C GLN A 6 3.48 -25.06 -9.75
N GLU A 7 3.41 -24.41 -10.88
CA GLU A 7 2.68 -23.15 -11.00
C GLU A 7 1.21 -23.33 -10.68
N LYS A 8 0.63 -24.44 -11.12
CA LYS A 8 -0.76 -24.77 -10.84
C LYS A 8 -1.01 -24.91 -9.34
N GLU A 9 -0.13 -25.64 -8.67
CA GLU A 9 -0.25 -25.80 -7.23
C GLU A 9 -0.13 -24.46 -6.50
N LEU A 10 0.78 -23.64 -6.94
CA LEU A 10 0.99 -22.35 -6.36
C LEU A 10 -0.25 -21.46 -6.53
N VAL A 11 -0.85 -21.49 -7.71
CA VAL A 11 -2.06 -20.74 -7.98
C VAL A 11 -3.21 -21.24 -7.11
N GLU A 12 -3.34 -22.54 -6.93
CA GLU A 12 -4.37 -23.09 -6.07
C GLU A 12 -4.22 -22.65 -4.61
N VAL A 13 -2.98 -22.64 -4.14
CA VAL A 13 -2.71 -22.15 -2.77
C VAL A 13 -3.07 -20.70 -2.64
N LEU A 14 -2.75 -19.90 -3.63
CA LEU A 14 -3.09 -18.47 -3.61
C LEU A 14 -4.60 -18.26 -3.65
N GLU A 15 -5.31 -19.09 -4.39
CA GLU A 15 -6.77 -19.03 -4.41
C GLU A 15 -7.38 -19.39 -3.07
N VAL A 16 -6.78 -20.37 -2.37
CA VAL A 16 -7.25 -20.75 -1.05
C VAL A 16 -7.06 -19.62 -0.04
N ILE A 17 -6.02 -18.81 -0.22
CA ILE A 17 -5.79 -17.63 0.64
C ILE A 17 -6.87 -16.57 0.39
N ASP A 18 -7.61 -16.72 -0.70
CA ASP A 18 -8.74 -15.87 -1.02
C ASP A 18 -8.34 -14.47 -1.49
N VAL A 19 -8.29 -14.30 -2.78
CA VAL A 19 -7.98 -13.02 -3.41
C VAL A 19 -8.94 -11.91 -2.96
N ALA A 20 -10.16 -12.29 -2.57
CA ALA A 20 -11.15 -11.32 -2.08
C ALA A 20 -10.72 -10.64 -0.77
N ASP A 21 -9.78 -11.24 -0.04
CA ASP A 21 -9.25 -10.63 1.19
C ASP A 21 -8.14 -9.64 0.93
N VAL A 22 -7.70 -9.53 -0.31
CA VAL A 22 -6.66 -8.56 -0.68
C VAL A 22 -7.29 -7.19 -0.82
N LYS A 23 -6.74 -6.24 -0.07
CA LYS A 23 -7.21 -4.86 -0.04
C LYS A 23 -6.11 -3.91 -0.46
N ASP A 24 -6.48 -2.67 -0.70
CA ASP A 24 -5.54 -1.61 -1.04
C ASP A 24 -5.54 -0.56 0.07
N LEU A 25 -4.34 -0.16 0.46
CA LEU A 25 -4.16 0.97 1.35
C LEU A 25 -3.93 2.20 0.46
N VAL A 26 -4.87 3.13 0.50
CA VAL A 26 -4.86 4.31 -0.35
C VAL A 26 -4.62 5.54 0.49
N VAL A 27 -3.67 6.37 0.06
CA VAL A 27 -3.36 7.65 0.70
C VAL A 27 -3.90 8.76 -0.18
N PHE A 28 -4.54 9.74 0.46
CA PHE A 28 -5.19 10.86 -0.22
C PHE A 28 -4.44 12.15 -0.01
N ASN A 29 -4.52 13.02 -1.00
CA ASN A 29 -3.90 14.34 -0.92
C ASN A 29 -4.63 15.23 0.09
N ASP A 30 -3.87 16.13 0.71
CA ASP A 30 -4.43 17.21 1.53
C ASP A 30 -3.59 18.46 1.31
N ASP A 31 -4.02 19.56 1.95
CA ASP A 31 -3.35 20.85 1.79
C ASP A 31 -2.37 21.17 2.90
N PHE A 32 -2.15 20.25 3.81
CA PHE A 32 -1.36 20.52 5.02
C PHE A 32 -0.01 19.85 5.04
N ASN A 33 0.06 18.61 4.53
CA ASN A 33 1.27 17.82 4.64
C ASN A 33 2.27 18.17 3.56
N THR A 34 3.53 18.33 3.98
CA THR A 34 4.61 18.58 3.03
C THR A 34 4.94 17.31 2.25
N PHE A 35 5.55 17.52 1.11
CA PHE A 35 6.03 16.41 0.28
C PHE A 35 6.97 15.51 1.06
N GLU A 36 7.91 16.11 1.77
CA GLU A 36 8.91 15.40 2.57
C GLU A 36 8.28 14.59 3.68
N HIS A 37 7.26 15.12 4.33
CA HIS A 37 6.58 14.43 5.42
C HIS A 37 5.90 13.17 4.92
N VAL A 38 5.24 13.25 3.76
CA VAL A 38 4.57 12.08 3.18
C VAL A 38 5.61 11.04 2.77
N ILE A 39 6.69 11.46 2.13
CA ILE A 39 7.77 10.55 1.73
C ILE A 39 8.31 9.80 2.96
N GLU A 40 8.68 10.53 4.00
CA GLU A 40 9.23 9.92 5.22
C GLU A 40 8.26 8.95 5.86
N THR A 41 6.97 9.30 5.88
CA THR A 41 5.95 8.45 6.46
C THR A 41 5.81 7.15 5.67
N LEU A 42 5.80 7.22 4.36
CA LEU A 42 5.70 6.01 3.52
C LEU A 42 6.92 5.11 3.67
N ILE A 43 8.11 5.69 3.78
CA ILE A 43 9.32 4.91 4.00
C ILE A 43 9.24 4.20 5.35
N ARG A 44 8.88 4.91 6.39
CA ARG A 44 8.82 4.38 7.75
C ARG A 44 7.72 3.34 7.92
N VAL A 45 6.52 3.65 7.46
CA VAL A 45 5.34 2.83 7.72
C VAL A 45 5.20 1.70 6.71
N CYS A 46 5.32 1.99 5.43
CA CYS A 46 5.08 1.02 4.37
C CYS A 46 6.36 0.35 3.86
N LYS A 47 7.50 0.71 4.41
CA LYS A 47 8.80 0.15 4.03
C LYS A 47 9.13 0.40 2.56
N HIS A 48 8.66 1.53 2.03
CA HIS A 48 9.00 1.94 0.68
C HIS A 48 10.47 2.27 0.55
N THR A 49 11.04 2.05 -0.61
CA THR A 49 12.32 2.65 -0.96
C THR A 49 12.09 4.15 -1.14
N SER A 50 13.16 4.93 -1.14
CA SER A 50 13.05 6.38 -1.39
C SER A 50 12.35 6.67 -2.71
N GLU A 51 12.69 5.91 -3.75
CA GLU A 51 12.10 6.10 -5.08
C GLU A 51 10.62 5.78 -5.09
N GLN A 52 10.22 4.68 -4.44
CA GLN A 52 8.80 4.33 -4.34
C GLN A 52 8.02 5.40 -3.60
N ALA A 53 8.56 5.86 -2.48
CA ALA A 53 7.90 6.87 -1.66
C ALA A 53 7.76 8.19 -2.42
N GLU A 54 8.80 8.60 -3.13
CA GLU A 54 8.75 9.80 -3.96
C GLU A 54 7.69 9.69 -5.05
N GLN A 55 7.67 8.57 -5.75
CA GLN A 55 6.72 8.35 -6.83
C GLN A 55 5.28 8.33 -6.32
N CYS A 56 5.03 7.64 -5.22
CA CYS A 56 3.70 7.62 -4.61
C CYS A 56 3.29 9.02 -4.15
N THR A 57 4.21 9.74 -3.52
CA THR A 57 3.93 11.09 -3.04
C THR A 57 3.61 12.02 -4.20
N TRP A 58 4.34 11.90 -5.31
CA TRP A 58 4.07 12.66 -6.52
C TRP A 58 2.65 12.38 -7.04
N LEU A 59 2.26 11.09 -7.08
CA LEU A 59 0.94 10.69 -7.53
C LEU A 59 -0.15 11.22 -6.59
N ILE A 60 0.08 11.15 -5.30
CA ILE A 60 -0.86 11.67 -4.30
C ILE A 60 -1.08 13.17 -4.55
N HIS A 61 0.01 13.91 -4.72
CA HIS A 61 -0.05 15.36 -4.89
C HIS A 61 -0.70 15.76 -6.21
N HIS A 62 -0.37 15.07 -7.30
CA HIS A 62 -0.82 15.46 -8.63
C HIS A 62 -2.10 14.76 -9.10
N LYS A 63 -2.38 13.57 -8.60
CA LYS A 63 -3.56 12.79 -8.99
C LYS A 63 -4.61 12.71 -7.89
N GLY A 64 -4.28 13.14 -6.68
CA GLY A 64 -5.20 13.17 -5.56
C GLY A 64 -5.13 11.96 -4.64
N LYS A 65 -4.60 10.84 -5.11
CA LYS A 65 -4.48 9.63 -4.29
C LYS A 65 -3.52 8.64 -4.94
N CYS A 66 -3.06 7.69 -4.13
CA CYS A 66 -2.22 6.59 -4.62
C CYS A 66 -2.38 5.39 -3.70
N THR A 67 -2.44 4.19 -4.28
CA THR A 67 -2.35 2.96 -3.52
C THR A 67 -0.89 2.77 -3.12
N VAL A 68 -0.62 2.73 -1.82
CA VAL A 68 0.74 2.65 -1.31
C VAL A 68 1.13 1.25 -0.87
N LYS A 69 0.15 0.40 -0.62
CA LYS A 69 0.39 -0.99 -0.21
C LYS A 69 -0.83 -1.82 -0.53
N THR A 70 -0.61 -3.10 -0.81
CA THR A 70 -1.69 -4.05 -1.07
C THR A 70 -1.46 -5.27 -0.19
N GLY A 71 -2.52 -5.81 0.41
CA GLY A 71 -2.40 -6.96 1.28
C GLY A 71 -3.69 -7.22 2.04
N ALA A 72 -3.60 -8.07 3.05
CA ALA A 72 -4.75 -8.38 3.89
C ALA A 72 -5.06 -7.21 4.81
N PHE A 73 -6.32 -7.10 5.21
CA PHE A 73 -6.77 -6.03 6.09
C PHE A 73 -5.93 -5.98 7.38
N GLU A 74 -5.66 -7.12 7.97
CA GLU A 74 -4.91 -7.21 9.23
C GLU A 74 -3.49 -6.68 9.09
N GLU A 75 -2.92 -6.79 7.89
CA GLU A 75 -1.60 -6.26 7.60
C GLU A 75 -1.66 -4.76 7.37
N LEU A 76 -2.66 -4.31 6.64
CA LEU A 76 -2.77 -2.91 6.23
C LEU A 76 -3.28 -2.00 7.33
N ASN A 77 -4.11 -2.51 8.24
CA ASN A 77 -4.75 -1.66 9.23
C ASN A 77 -3.77 -0.95 10.17
N PRO A 78 -2.73 -1.63 10.71
CA PRO A 78 -1.73 -0.92 11.51
C PRO A 78 -0.99 0.17 10.71
N MET A 79 -0.77 -0.09 9.42
CA MET A 79 -0.14 0.91 8.54
C MET A 79 -1.05 2.11 8.35
N ARG A 80 -2.33 1.86 8.11
CA ARG A 80 -3.31 2.94 7.97
C ARG A 80 -3.36 3.78 9.23
N GLU A 81 -3.39 3.14 10.39
CA GLU A 81 -3.42 3.86 11.66
C GLU A 81 -2.18 4.72 11.83
N ALA A 82 -1.01 4.19 11.51
CA ALA A 82 0.24 4.94 11.63
C ALA A 82 0.28 6.13 10.68
N ILE A 83 -0.24 5.97 9.45
CA ILE A 83 -0.30 7.06 8.49
C ILE A 83 -1.27 8.13 8.98
N CYS A 84 -2.44 7.73 9.45
CA CYS A 84 -3.42 8.66 9.99
C CYS A 84 -2.89 9.38 11.23
N ASP A 85 -2.15 8.68 12.09
CA ASP A 85 -1.52 9.29 13.26
C ASP A 85 -0.48 10.34 12.85
N ALA A 86 0.12 10.17 11.68
CA ALA A 86 1.07 11.16 11.14
C ALA A 86 0.35 12.37 10.51
N GLY A 87 -0.98 12.40 10.55
CA GLY A 87 -1.77 13.49 10.03
C GLY A 87 -2.11 13.38 8.55
N ILE A 88 -1.93 12.22 7.97
CA ILE A 88 -2.18 11.98 6.55
C ILE A 88 -3.43 11.12 6.40
N ASP A 89 -4.29 11.47 5.45
CA ASP A 89 -5.53 10.73 5.21
C ASP A 89 -5.25 9.42 4.46
N ALA A 90 -5.73 8.31 5.01
CA ALA A 90 -5.53 7.00 4.43
C ALA A 90 -6.73 6.11 4.70
N LYS A 91 -7.07 5.27 3.72
CA LYS A 91 -8.20 4.34 3.83
C LYS A 91 -7.83 3.00 3.20
N ILE A 92 -8.45 1.94 3.73
CA ILE A 92 -8.35 0.61 3.15
C ILE A 92 -9.60 0.38 2.33
N VAL A 93 -9.41 0.03 1.07
CA VAL A 93 -10.52 -0.18 0.14
C VAL A 93 -10.45 -1.53 -0.56
#